data_6c40ca062c1128c66e47c02b6d5467c4
#
_entry.id   6c40ca062c1128c66e47c02b6d5467c4
#
_cell.length_a   1.000
_cell.length_b   1.000
_cell.length_c   1.000
_cell.angle_alpha   90.00
_cell.angle_beta   90.00
_cell.angle_gamma   90.00
#
_symmetry.space_group_name_H-M   'P 1'
#
loop_
_entity.id
_entity.type
_entity.pdbx_description
1 polymer ?
#
loop_
_entity_poly.entity_id
_entity_poly.type
_entity_poly.pdbx_seq_one_letter_code
_entity_poly.pdbx_strand_id
1 'polypeptide(L)'
;MKSILKVIALILVALMAILLGIIFYFEFRFYLRLPLIKVSDFLPFYEEFLLSALPAPFIAVLFLKAQSKIKESGSRSFLRLALGIMWILDAILQVQPEMNNLFAQYNLIPMLTMGFPVTQVIRLSISVWNRDPSLMDLFAAVVQLYIGVLYLAAKKGRIFYFIQAVAIAWCAVIWVFGEGFGGVFTPGSSFLTGLPGSVIFYLIGAIVLVLTVNEGNGIKAERTIRYATLAALLISLGFQVYPADGFWTSLPVNYFPSPFGFLGFAVSAQIRISAFSSQLNVLFVVVLVAGIILWVFKSTYAPVVTFCFSIFAWIVYQGLGIVAQFSTDSNTGLVLAILMVAYMLNNNEIKASGKKTKSLGASAAGGM
;
A
#
# COMPACT_ATOMS: atom_id res chain seq x y z
N MET A 1 -21.25 -8.68 12.99
CA MET A 1 -20.50 -7.86 12.03
C MET A 1 -19.35 -7.05 12.65
N LYS A 2 -19.54 -6.20 13.71
CA LYS A 2 -18.44 -5.46 14.38
C LYS A 2 -17.33 -6.36 14.93
N SER A 3 -17.67 -7.51 15.50
CA SER A 3 -16.72 -8.49 16.03
C SER A 3 -15.88 -9.13 14.90
N ILE A 4 -16.52 -9.49 13.79
CA ILE A 4 -15.88 -10.12 12.63
C ILE A 4 -14.89 -9.15 11.98
N LEU A 5 -15.25 -7.86 11.78
CA LEU A 5 -14.35 -6.87 11.20
C LEU A 5 -13.14 -6.58 12.10
N LYS A 6 -13.31 -6.58 13.43
CA LYS A 6 -12.18 -6.47 14.37
C LYS A 6 -11.26 -7.69 14.29
N VAL A 7 -11.84 -8.88 14.16
CA VAL A 7 -11.07 -10.13 13.99
C VAL A 7 -10.31 -10.10 12.65
N ILE A 8 -10.94 -9.70 11.56
CA ILE A 8 -10.28 -9.55 10.24
C ILE A 8 -9.14 -8.54 10.34
N ALA A 9 -9.37 -7.38 10.98
CA ALA A 9 -8.33 -6.37 11.17
C ALA A 9 -7.15 -6.91 11.99
N LEU A 10 -7.43 -7.66 13.06
CA LEU A 10 -6.40 -8.29 13.88
C LEU A 10 -5.62 -9.36 13.11
N ILE A 11 -6.32 -10.17 12.31
CA ILE A 11 -5.70 -11.19 11.46
C ILE A 11 -4.80 -10.52 10.40
N LEU A 12 -5.24 -9.43 9.77
CA LEU A 12 -4.41 -8.70 8.81
C LEU A 12 -3.15 -8.13 9.45
N VAL A 13 -3.26 -7.53 10.64
CA VAL A 13 -2.10 -7.01 11.39
C VAL A 13 -1.16 -8.16 11.79
N ALA A 14 -1.71 -9.29 12.25
CA ALA A 14 -0.91 -10.47 12.60
C ALA A 14 -0.23 -11.09 11.36
N LEU A 15 -0.94 -11.19 10.24
CA LEU A 15 -0.37 -11.66 8.97
C LEU A 15 0.75 -10.73 8.49
N MET A 16 0.57 -9.42 8.60
CA MET A 16 1.62 -8.45 8.26
C MET A 16 2.85 -8.61 9.15
N ALA A 17 2.66 -8.80 10.46
CA ALA A 17 3.77 -9.03 11.39
C ALA A 17 4.50 -10.36 11.13
N ILE A 18 3.76 -11.42 10.81
CA ILE A 18 4.31 -12.73 10.43
C ILE A 18 5.08 -12.63 9.11
N LEU A 19 4.53 -11.95 8.11
CA LEU A 19 5.19 -11.71 6.83
C LEU A 19 6.49 -10.93 7.02
N LEU A 20 6.48 -9.90 7.85
CA LEU A 20 7.68 -9.16 8.25
C LEU A 20 8.77 -10.09 8.82
N GLY A 21 8.40 -10.93 9.78
CA GLY A 21 9.32 -11.89 10.39
C GLY A 21 9.88 -12.90 9.39
N ILE A 22 9.04 -13.38 8.47
CA ILE A 22 9.42 -14.30 7.40
C ILE A 22 10.39 -13.63 6.43
N ILE A 23 10.10 -12.40 5.99
CA ILE A 23 10.96 -11.61 5.10
C ILE A 23 12.33 -11.44 5.74
N PHE A 24 12.37 -10.92 6.98
CA PHE A 24 13.62 -10.71 7.71
C PHE A 24 14.47 -11.99 7.80
N TYR A 25 13.83 -13.11 8.12
CA TYR A 25 14.52 -14.39 8.26
C TYR A 25 15.09 -14.87 6.93
N PHE A 26 14.34 -14.74 5.85
CA PHE A 26 14.73 -15.28 4.55
C PHE A 26 15.69 -14.37 3.81
N GLU A 27 15.45 -13.06 3.82
CA GLU A 27 16.36 -12.05 3.26
C GLU A 27 17.74 -12.21 3.91
N PHE A 28 17.81 -12.20 5.24
CA PHE A 28 19.06 -12.39 5.96
C PHE A 28 19.77 -13.72 5.61
N ARG A 29 19.04 -14.83 5.47
CA ARG A 29 19.62 -16.12 5.05
C ARG A 29 20.08 -16.14 3.60
N PHE A 30 19.39 -15.44 2.72
CA PHE A 30 19.76 -15.37 1.31
C PHE A 30 21.08 -14.62 1.13
N TYR A 31 21.22 -13.46 1.76
CA TYR A 31 22.45 -12.66 1.68
C TYR A 31 23.66 -13.35 2.25
N LEU A 32 23.51 -14.10 3.33
CA LEU A 32 24.62 -14.91 3.89
C LEU A 32 25.13 -16.00 2.93
N ARG A 33 24.40 -16.31 1.86
CA ARG A 33 24.76 -17.33 0.86
C ARG A 33 25.29 -16.78 -0.46
N LEU A 34 25.21 -15.46 -0.68
CA LEU A 34 25.72 -14.86 -1.91
C LEU A 34 27.23 -14.61 -1.79
N PRO A 35 28.07 -15.31 -2.58
CA PRO A 35 29.53 -15.18 -2.47
C PRO A 35 30.09 -13.85 -2.98
N LEU A 36 29.26 -13.03 -3.64
CA LEU A 36 29.65 -11.77 -4.28
C LEU A 36 29.43 -10.52 -3.41
N ILE A 37 28.67 -10.62 -2.32
CA ILE A 37 28.34 -9.49 -1.46
C ILE A 37 28.95 -9.76 -0.09
N LYS A 38 29.97 -8.99 0.27
CA LYS A 38 30.55 -9.04 1.62
C LYS A 38 29.70 -8.14 2.52
N VAL A 39 29.24 -8.68 3.64
CA VAL A 39 28.52 -7.89 4.68
C VAL A 39 29.32 -6.67 5.10
N SER A 40 30.67 -6.75 5.07
CA SER A 40 31.56 -5.62 5.36
C SER A 40 31.32 -4.40 4.46
N ASP A 41 30.87 -4.59 3.23
CA ASP A 41 30.73 -3.49 2.26
C ASP A 41 29.48 -2.65 2.56
N PHE A 42 28.52 -3.19 3.30
CA PHE A 42 27.30 -2.51 3.73
C PHE A 42 27.31 -2.07 5.20
N LEU A 43 28.32 -2.44 5.96
CA LEU A 43 28.39 -2.15 7.37
C LEU A 43 28.23 -0.63 7.65
N PRO A 44 28.93 0.29 6.93
CA PRO A 44 28.77 1.72 7.13
C PRO A 44 27.33 2.20 6.89
N PHE A 45 26.66 1.73 5.85
CA PHE A 45 25.27 2.05 5.56
C PHE A 45 24.33 1.62 6.70
N TYR A 46 24.49 0.38 7.20
CA TYR A 46 23.68 -0.11 8.32
C TYR A 46 23.98 0.62 9.62
N GLU A 47 25.23 1.00 9.88
CA GLU A 47 25.58 1.82 11.05
C GLU A 47 24.88 3.19 10.99
N GLU A 48 24.92 3.87 9.84
CA GLU A 48 24.24 5.15 9.63
C GLU A 48 22.71 5.01 9.74
N PHE A 49 22.13 3.95 9.16
CA PHE A 49 20.71 3.68 9.30
C PHE A 49 20.31 3.44 10.75
N LEU A 50 21.03 2.59 11.49
CA LEU A 50 20.75 2.30 12.89
C LEU A 50 20.88 3.56 13.77
N LEU A 51 21.92 4.37 13.56
CA LEU A 51 22.09 5.64 14.26
C LEU A 51 20.94 6.60 13.98
N SER A 52 20.50 6.68 12.74
CA SER A 52 19.35 7.51 12.31
C SER A 52 18.01 6.98 12.82
N ALA A 53 17.87 5.67 12.96
CA ALA A 53 16.67 5.00 13.44
C ALA A 53 16.53 5.02 14.97
N LEU A 54 17.64 5.13 15.70
CA LEU A 54 17.71 5.01 17.16
C LEU A 54 16.77 5.98 17.91
N PRO A 55 16.55 7.24 17.50
CA PRO A 55 15.59 8.13 18.14
C PRO A 55 14.12 7.72 17.94
N ALA A 56 13.78 6.99 16.88
CA ALA A 56 12.39 6.69 16.52
C ALA A 56 11.59 5.96 17.63
N PRO A 57 12.07 4.88 18.27
CA PRO A 57 11.33 4.21 19.35
C PRO A 57 11.16 5.11 20.57
N PHE A 58 12.12 5.95 20.93
CA PHE A 58 11.99 6.91 22.04
C PHE A 58 10.91 7.94 21.74
N ILE A 59 10.90 8.49 20.55
CA ILE A 59 9.88 9.43 20.07
C ILE A 59 8.51 8.74 20.11
N ALA A 60 8.39 7.50 19.63
CA ALA A 60 7.15 6.73 19.68
C ALA A 60 6.63 6.59 21.11
N VAL A 61 7.46 6.17 22.05
CA VAL A 61 7.07 5.99 23.47
C VAL A 61 6.61 7.30 24.10
N LEU A 62 7.31 8.42 23.85
CA LEU A 62 6.91 9.73 24.35
C LEU A 62 5.53 10.14 23.84
N PHE A 63 5.26 9.98 22.52
CA PHE A 63 3.97 10.32 21.94
C PHE A 63 2.87 9.37 22.35
N LEU A 64 3.11 8.06 22.41
CA LEU A 64 2.14 7.08 22.89
C LEU A 64 1.70 7.42 24.33
N LYS A 65 2.65 7.76 25.20
CA LYS A 65 2.36 8.18 26.58
C LYS A 65 1.58 9.51 26.61
N ALA A 66 2.05 10.52 25.88
CA ALA A 66 1.41 11.83 25.83
C ALA A 66 -0.03 11.78 25.25
N GLN A 67 -0.29 10.88 24.32
CA GLN A 67 -1.57 10.76 23.65
C GLN A 67 -2.41 9.55 24.08
N SER A 68 -2.05 8.90 25.18
CA SER A 68 -2.74 7.71 25.70
C SER A 68 -4.22 7.94 25.97
N LYS A 69 -4.58 9.14 26.44
CA LYS A 69 -5.97 9.53 26.77
C LYS A 69 -6.79 9.96 25.55
N ILE A 70 -6.19 10.17 24.37
CA ILE A 70 -6.91 10.56 23.16
C ILE A 70 -7.66 9.34 22.63
N LYS A 71 -8.98 9.44 22.58
CA LYS A 71 -9.86 8.44 21.98
C LYS A 71 -9.89 8.64 20.48
N GLU A 72 -9.85 7.55 19.73
CA GLU A 72 -10.03 7.50 18.29
C GLU A 72 -11.20 6.57 17.95
N SER A 73 -11.84 6.81 16.78
CA SER A 73 -12.76 5.83 16.24
C SER A 73 -12.01 4.55 15.82
N GLY A 74 -12.71 3.43 15.77
CA GLY A 74 -12.10 2.16 15.43
C GLY A 74 -11.57 2.13 13.99
N SER A 75 -12.30 2.74 13.06
CA SER A 75 -11.90 2.86 11.65
C SER A 75 -10.62 3.69 11.49
N ARG A 76 -10.55 4.84 12.16
CA ARG A 76 -9.38 5.71 12.12
C ARG A 76 -8.17 5.06 12.78
N SER A 77 -8.35 4.44 13.94
CA SER A 77 -7.27 3.73 14.64
C SER A 77 -6.72 2.58 13.79
N PHE A 78 -7.61 1.79 13.17
CA PHE A 78 -7.21 0.73 12.26
C PHE A 78 -6.39 1.26 11.08
N LEU A 79 -6.89 2.28 10.36
CA LEU A 79 -6.21 2.82 9.19
C LEU A 79 -4.84 3.40 9.55
N ARG A 80 -4.76 4.16 10.65
CA ARG A 80 -3.51 4.75 11.12
C ARG A 80 -2.47 3.68 11.49
N LEU A 81 -2.87 2.65 12.22
CA LEU A 81 -1.97 1.56 12.61
C LEU A 81 -1.54 0.74 11.40
N ALA A 82 -2.48 0.38 10.52
CA ALA A 82 -2.16 -0.40 9.32
C ALA A 82 -1.18 0.36 8.40
N LEU A 83 -1.44 1.63 8.09
CA LEU A 83 -0.51 2.43 7.28
C LEU A 83 0.83 2.65 7.99
N GLY A 84 0.84 2.82 9.33
CA GLY A 84 2.08 2.92 10.09
C GLY A 84 2.95 1.67 9.97
N ILE A 85 2.34 0.49 10.07
CA ILE A 85 3.04 -0.79 9.86
C ILE A 85 3.53 -0.90 8.42
N MET A 86 2.72 -0.50 7.45
CA MET A 86 3.12 -0.54 6.03
C MET A 86 4.33 0.35 5.76
N TRP A 87 4.35 1.59 6.26
CA TRP A 87 5.51 2.47 6.11
C TRP A 87 6.79 1.94 6.77
N ILE A 88 6.68 1.27 7.94
CA ILE A 88 7.82 0.60 8.57
C ILE A 88 8.29 -0.57 7.70
N LEU A 89 7.36 -1.33 7.12
CA LEU A 89 7.68 -2.41 6.20
C LEU A 89 8.42 -1.89 4.97
N ASP A 90 7.93 -0.82 4.36
CA ASP A 90 8.57 -0.19 3.20
C ASP A 90 9.99 0.31 3.56
N ALA A 91 10.18 0.88 4.77
CA ALA A 91 11.51 1.25 5.27
C ALA A 91 12.46 0.04 5.41
N ILE A 92 11.93 -1.11 5.85
CA ILE A 92 12.70 -2.36 5.95
C ILE A 92 13.06 -2.87 4.56
N LEU A 93 12.13 -2.84 3.61
CA LEU A 93 12.39 -3.22 2.23
C LEU A 93 13.41 -2.29 1.57
N GLN A 94 13.43 -1.02 1.96
CA GLN A 94 14.37 -0.04 1.43
C GLN A 94 15.81 -0.31 1.89
N VAL A 95 16.05 -0.86 3.09
CA VAL A 95 17.41 -1.17 3.57
C VAL A 95 17.97 -2.50 3.07
N GLN A 96 17.35 -3.13 2.07
CA GLN A 96 17.93 -4.30 1.42
C GLN A 96 19.22 -3.92 0.68
N PRO A 97 20.27 -4.75 0.72
CA PRO A 97 21.52 -4.46 0.02
C PRO A 97 21.37 -4.19 -1.47
N GLU A 98 20.37 -4.84 -2.11
CA GLU A 98 20.08 -4.67 -3.53
C GLU A 98 19.53 -3.28 -3.85
N MET A 99 18.79 -2.65 -2.92
CA MET A 99 18.24 -1.31 -3.14
C MET A 99 19.34 -0.30 -3.41
N ASN A 100 20.41 -0.35 -2.62
CA ASN A 100 21.54 0.53 -2.80
C ASN A 100 22.19 0.34 -4.19
N ASN A 101 22.43 -0.91 -4.60
CA ASN A 101 23.23 -1.20 -5.78
C ASN A 101 22.42 -1.38 -7.07
N LEU A 102 21.19 -1.87 -6.97
CA LEU A 102 20.46 -2.40 -8.11
C LEU A 102 19.11 -1.72 -8.35
N PHE A 103 18.67 -0.82 -7.45
CA PHE A 103 17.38 -0.13 -7.59
C PHE A 103 17.23 0.57 -8.94
N ALA A 104 18.22 1.35 -9.34
CA ALA A 104 18.18 2.03 -10.63
C ALA A 104 18.09 1.04 -11.79
N GLN A 105 18.83 -0.07 -11.71
CA GLN A 105 18.88 -1.08 -12.77
C GLN A 105 17.57 -1.87 -12.92
N TYR A 106 16.97 -2.29 -11.81
CA TYR A 106 15.80 -3.17 -11.84
C TYR A 106 14.46 -2.44 -11.76
N ASN A 107 14.42 -1.28 -11.12
CA ASN A 107 13.18 -0.53 -10.95
C ASN A 107 13.07 0.67 -11.91
N LEU A 108 14.14 1.45 -12.12
CA LEU A 108 14.05 2.68 -12.90
C LEU A 108 14.36 2.48 -14.40
N ILE A 109 15.45 1.78 -14.74
CA ILE A 109 15.86 1.61 -16.14
C ILE A 109 14.79 0.97 -17.01
N PRO A 110 14.05 -0.07 -16.57
CA PRO A 110 12.96 -0.64 -17.37
C PRO A 110 11.88 0.38 -17.75
N MET A 111 11.64 1.40 -16.92
CA MET A 111 10.64 2.43 -17.18
C MET A 111 11.08 3.44 -18.27
N LEU A 112 12.34 3.45 -18.70
CA LEU A 112 12.82 4.33 -19.78
C LEU A 112 12.16 4.04 -21.13
N THR A 113 11.58 2.86 -21.30
CA THR A 113 10.87 2.47 -22.53
C THR A 113 9.42 2.93 -22.57
N MET A 114 8.91 3.52 -21.49
CA MET A 114 7.49 3.85 -21.33
C MET A 114 7.04 5.14 -22.05
N GLY A 115 7.97 5.89 -22.67
CA GLY A 115 7.66 7.11 -23.42
C GLY A 115 7.44 8.35 -22.53
N PHE A 116 6.99 9.45 -23.19
CA PHE A 116 6.67 10.70 -22.50
C PHE A 116 5.40 10.57 -21.66
N PRO A 117 5.31 11.15 -20.43
CA PRO A 117 6.34 11.92 -19.71
C PRO A 117 7.27 11.04 -18.84
N VAL A 118 7.01 9.74 -18.73
CA VAL A 118 7.69 8.82 -17.80
C VAL A 118 9.19 8.82 -18.04
N THR A 119 9.61 8.65 -19.29
CA THR A 119 11.04 8.57 -19.64
C THR A 119 11.85 9.77 -19.11
N GLN A 120 11.32 11.01 -19.23
CA GLN A 120 12.02 12.21 -18.78
C GLN A 120 12.18 12.25 -17.25
N VAL A 121 11.10 11.93 -16.55
CA VAL A 121 11.10 11.90 -15.08
C VAL A 121 12.03 10.80 -14.57
N ILE A 122 11.99 9.62 -15.16
CA ILE A 122 12.84 8.49 -14.76
C ILE A 122 14.32 8.76 -15.08
N ARG A 123 14.64 9.43 -16.18
CA ARG A 123 16.03 9.89 -16.44
C ARG A 123 16.54 10.80 -15.33
N LEU A 124 15.70 11.74 -14.85
CA LEU A 124 16.04 12.60 -13.73
C LEU A 124 16.21 11.76 -12.45
N SER A 125 15.32 10.83 -12.18
CA SER A 125 15.41 9.91 -11.02
C SER A 125 16.72 9.14 -11.02
N ILE A 126 17.09 8.53 -12.14
CA ILE A 126 18.36 7.80 -12.30
C ILE A 126 19.55 8.74 -12.09
N SER A 127 19.51 9.95 -12.65
CA SER A 127 20.59 10.93 -12.48
C SER A 127 20.78 11.35 -11.03
N VAL A 128 19.70 11.50 -10.27
CA VAL A 128 19.76 11.86 -8.84
C VAL A 128 20.22 10.66 -8.02
N TRP A 129 19.64 9.48 -8.24
CA TRP A 129 19.99 8.25 -7.53
C TRP A 129 21.46 7.88 -7.68
N ASN A 130 21.97 7.93 -8.90
CA ASN A 130 23.35 7.52 -9.21
C ASN A 130 24.43 8.51 -8.70
N ARG A 131 24.08 9.67 -8.14
CA ARG A 131 25.05 10.56 -7.49
C ARG A 131 25.58 9.96 -6.21
N ASP A 132 24.71 9.40 -5.41
CA ASP A 132 25.05 8.71 -4.17
C ASP A 132 23.88 7.76 -3.81
N PRO A 133 23.90 6.52 -4.33
CA PRO A 133 22.83 5.56 -4.08
C PRO A 133 22.64 5.25 -2.60
N SER A 134 23.74 5.17 -1.83
CA SER A 134 23.67 4.88 -0.39
C SER A 134 22.96 6.00 0.37
N LEU A 135 23.26 7.26 0.07
CA LEU A 135 22.59 8.40 0.71
C LEU A 135 21.12 8.49 0.32
N MET A 136 20.80 8.25 -0.96
CA MET A 136 19.40 8.28 -1.43
C MET A 136 18.58 7.19 -0.78
N ASP A 137 19.13 6.00 -0.70
CA ASP A 137 18.50 4.85 -0.07
C ASP A 137 18.30 5.05 1.45
N LEU A 138 19.34 5.48 2.14
CA LEU A 138 19.29 5.86 3.56
C LEU A 138 18.21 6.91 3.83
N PHE A 139 18.17 7.97 2.99
CA PHE A 139 17.17 9.03 3.13
C PHE A 139 15.74 8.47 2.95
N ALA A 140 15.50 7.65 1.94
CA ALA A 140 14.20 7.02 1.71
C ALA A 140 13.79 6.14 2.89
N ALA A 141 14.68 5.26 3.35
CA ALA A 141 14.43 4.36 4.48
C ALA A 141 14.11 5.12 5.77
N VAL A 142 14.89 6.17 6.09
CA VAL A 142 14.68 6.98 7.29
C VAL A 142 13.35 7.74 7.21
N VAL A 143 13.00 8.36 6.07
CA VAL A 143 11.72 9.06 5.91
C VAL A 143 10.56 8.11 6.12
N GLN A 144 10.57 6.93 5.48
CA GLN A 144 9.52 5.91 5.61
C GLN A 144 9.40 5.39 7.05
N LEU A 145 10.53 5.13 7.71
CA LEU A 145 10.56 4.70 9.10
C LEU A 145 9.90 5.73 10.03
N TYR A 146 10.26 7.00 9.91
CA TYR A 146 9.68 8.06 10.76
C TYR A 146 8.21 8.31 10.45
N ILE A 147 7.78 8.26 9.19
CA ILE A 147 6.35 8.28 8.86
C ILE A 147 5.64 7.14 9.59
N GLY A 148 6.12 5.92 9.45
CA GLY A 148 5.52 4.74 10.05
C GLY A 148 5.45 4.81 11.57
N VAL A 149 6.56 5.12 12.24
CA VAL A 149 6.65 5.21 13.70
C VAL A 149 5.72 6.31 14.25
N LEU A 150 5.69 7.48 13.60
CA LEU A 150 4.82 8.56 14.01
C LEU A 150 3.34 8.29 13.71
N TYR A 151 3.02 7.52 12.67
CA TYR A 151 1.67 7.02 12.46
C TYR A 151 1.22 6.11 13.60
N LEU A 152 2.10 5.24 14.11
CA LEU A 152 1.76 4.39 15.26
C LEU A 152 1.53 5.22 16.54
N ALA A 153 2.24 6.33 16.72
CA ALA A 153 2.30 7.07 17.96
C ALA A 153 1.42 8.32 18.02
N ALA A 154 1.37 9.11 16.94
CA ALA A 154 0.70 10.41 16.92
C ALA A 154 -0.77 10.29 16.46
N LYS A 155 -1.71 10.53 17.39
CA LYS A 155 -3.16 10.45 17.10
C LYS A 155 -3.76 11.79 16.68
N LYS A 156 -3.25 12.92 17.22
CA LYS A 156 -3.77 14.28 17.00
C LYS A 156 -2.69 15.32 17.29
N GLY A 157 -2.92 16.56 16.90
CA GLY A 157 -2.05 17.71 17.21
C GLY A 157 -1.08 18.05 16.09
N ARG A 158 -0.19 19.01 16.32
CA ARG A 158 0.71 19.56 15.29
C ARG A 158 1.58 18.50 14.63
N ILE A 159 2.13 17.58 15.42
CA ILE A 159 2.98 16.49 14.91
C ILE A 159 2.20 15.53 14.01
N PHE A 160 0.93 15.23 14.36
CA PHE A 160 0.07 14.44 13.48
C PHE A 160 -0.10 15.11 12.12
N TYR A 161 -0.43 16.40 12.07
CA TYR A 161 -0.59 17.11 10.79
C TYR A 161 0.72 17.24 10.02
N PHE A 162 1.82 17.48 10.74
CA PHE A 162 3.15 17.54 10.13
C PHE A 162 3.50 16.21 9.43
N ILE A 163 3.33 15.06 10.11
CA ILE A 163 3.66 13.77 9.52
C ILE A 163 2.71 13.40 8.36
N GLN A 164 1.44 13.81 8.41
CA GLN A 164 0.54 13.65 7.26
C GLN A 164 1.03 14.45 6.05
N ALA A 165 1.47 15.69 6.26
CA ALA A 165 2.03 16.51 5.18
C ALA A 165 3.31 15.88 4.60
N VAL A 166 4.20 15.38 5.45
CA VAL A 166 5.40 14.65 5.01
C VAL A 166 5.01 13.40 4.22
N ALA A 167 4.08 12.59 4.72
CA ALA A 167 3.62 11.38 4.03
C ALA A 167 3.00 11.69 2.66
N ILE A 168 2.15 12.73 2.58
CA ILE A 168 1.54 13.18 1.32
C ILE A 168 2.62 13.63 0.32
N ALA A 169 3.57 14.45 0.76
CA ALA A 169 4.67 14.91 -0.09
C ALA A 169 5.54 13.74 -0.55
N TRP A 170 5.85 12.80 0.36
CA TRP A 170 6.65 11.62 0.06
C TRP A 170 5.94 10.68 -0.93
N CYS A 171 4.63 10.46 -0.76
CA CYS A 171 3.83 9.73 -1.74
C CYS A 171 3.90 10.35 -3.13
N ALA A 172 3.83 11.69 -3.24
CA ALA A 172 3.96 12.37 -4.52
C ALA A 172 5.36 12.17 -5.15
N VAL A 173 6.42 12.23 -4.33
CA VAL A 173 7.80 11.96 -4.78
C VAL A 173 7.93 10.52 -5.29
N ILE A 174 7.48 9.53 -4.51
CA ILE A 174 7.57 8.12 -4.92
C ILE A 174 6.73 7.88 -6.18
N TRP A 175 5.49 8.38 -6.25
CA TRP A 175 4.62 8.16 -7.40
C TRP A 175 5.22 8.68 -8.70
N VAL A 176 5.82 9.87 -8.66
CA VAL A 176 6.42 10.49 -9.84
C VAL A 176 7.78 9.87 -10.16
N PHE A 177 8.67 9.81 -9.19
CA PHE A 177 10.09 9.50 -9.41
C PHE A 177 10.45 8.03 -9.16
N GLY A 178 9.70 7.31 -8.33
CA GLY A 178 9.94 5.91 -8.02
C GLY A 178 9.07 4.94 -8.82
N GLU A 179 7.77 5.27 -8.97
CA GLU A 179 6.79 4.41 -9.65
C GLU A 179 6.47 4.83 -11.10
N GLY A 180 7.10 5.90 -11.62
CA GLY A 180 6.85 6.39 -12.97
C GLY A 180 5.36 6.65 -13.24
N PHE A 181 4.69 7.34 -12.31
CA PHE A 181 3.25 7.59 -12.29
C PHE A 181 2.40 6.31 -12.12
N GLY A 182 2.93 5.28 -11.50
CA GLY A 182 2.22 4.03 -11.20
C GLY A 182 1.66 3.32 -12.44
N GLY A 183 2.31 3.48 -13.58
CA GLY A 183 1.89 2.85 -14.84
C GLY A 183 0.76 3.57 -15.60
N VAL A 184 0.23 4.71 -15.10
CA VAL A 184 -0.89 5.44 -15.74
C VAL A 184 -0.59 5.89 -17.17
N PHE A 185 0.67 6.08 -17.54
CA PHE A 185 1.10 6.44 -18.88
C PHE A 185 1.72 5.28 -19.66
N THR A 186 1.57 4.05 -19.17
CA THR A 186 2.24 2.87 -19.73
C THR A 186 1.21 1.95 -20.37
N PRO A 187 1.25 1.74 -21.70
CA PRO A 187 0.42 0.74 -22.35
C PRO A 187 0.65 -0.66 -21.74
N GLY A 188 -0.42 -1.42 -21.57
CA GLY A 188 -0.34 -2.76 -20.96
C GLY A 188 -0.28 -2.78 -19.44
N SER A 189 -0.40 -1.63 -18.76
CA SER A 189 -0.58 -1.59 -17.31
C SER A 189 -1.95 -2.12 -16.91
N SER A 190 -2.00 -2.78 -15.74
CA SER A 190 -3.24 -3.30 -15.17
C SER A 190 -3.23 -3.14 -13.67
N PHE A 191 -4.40 -3.11 -13.04
CA PHE A 191 -4.51 -3.23 -11.59
C PHE A 191 -3.81 -4.50 -11.08
N LEU A 192 -3.87 -5.57 -11.84
CA LEU A 192 -3.21 -6.82 -11.50
C LEU A 192 -1.68 -6.68 -11.43
N THR A 193 -1.09 -5.75 -12.19
CA THR A 193 0.35 -5.47 -12.19
C THR A 193 0.74 -4.26 -11.34
N GLY A 194 -0.21 -3.65 -10.60
CA GLY A 194 0.08 -2.59 -9.66
C GLY A 194 -0.43 -1.19 -10.02
N LEU A 195 -1.18 -1.01 -11.15
CA LEU A 195 -1.83 0.27 -11.50
C LEU A 195 -2.83 0.69 -10.40
N PRO A 196 -2.93 1.95 -10.01
CA PRO A 196 -2.21 3.16 -10.43
C PRO A 196 -0.97 3.48 -9.56
N GLY A 197 -0.38 2.50 -8.94
CA GLY A 197 0.71 2.62 -7.99
C GLY A 197 0.25 2.51 -6.54
N SER A 198 1.05 1.86 -5.71
CA SER A 198 0.73 1.59 -4.31
C SER A 198 0.58 2.89 -3.52
N VAL A 199 1.47 3.85 -3.74
CA VAL A 199 1.52 5.11 -2.98
C VAL A 199 0.31 6.01 -3.17
N ILE A 200 -0.48 5.85 -4.23
CA ILE A 200 -1.76 6.57 -4.39
C ILE A 200 -2.74 6.17 -3.28
N PHE A 201 -2.76 4.91 -2.88
CA PHE A 201 -3.62 4.46 -1.79
C PHE A 201 -3.09 4.84 -0.41
N TYR A 202 -1.77 4.94 -0.22
CA TYR A 202 -1.17 5.58 0.97
C TYR A 202 -1.58 7.06 1.05
N LEU A 203 -1.51 7.80 -0.06
CA LEU A 203 -1.94 9.20 -0.15
C LEU A 203 -3.41 9.35 0.25
N ILE A 204 -4.30 8.52 -0.31
CA ILE A 204 -5.73 8.51 0.05
C ILE A 204 -5.90 8.23 1.54
N GLY A 205 -5.18 7.24 2.07
CA GLY A 205 -5.20 6.92 3.49
C GLY A 205 -4.77 8.08 4.38
N ALA A 206 -3.70 8.80 4.00
CA ALA A 206 -3.24 10.00 4.70
C ALA A 206 -4.31 11.11 4.70
N ILE A 207 -4.95 11.37 3.57
CA ILE A 207 -6.06 12.34 3.45
C ILE A 207 -7.23 11.93 4.35
N VAL A 208 -7.62 10.66 4.34
CA VAL A 208 -8.71 10.12 5.17
C VAL A 208 -8.38 10.28 6.66
N LEU A 209 -7.15 10.03 7.07
CA LEU A 209 -6.71 10.24 8.45
C LEU A 209 -6.82 11.71 8.88
N VAL A 210 -6.48 12.65 8.00
CA VAL A 210 -6.66 14.10 8.25
C VAL A 210 -8.15 14.44 8.38
N LEU A 211 -8.99 13.95 7.47
CA LEU A 211 -10.43 14.21 7.50
C LEU A 211 -11.11 13.67 8.75
N THR A 212 -10.63 12.53 9.28
CA THR A 212 -11.25 11.85 10.43
C THR A 212 -10.73 12.30 11.79
N VAL A 213 -9.81 13.27 11.86
CA VAL A 213 -9.34 13.84 13.16
C VAL A 213 -10.47 14.44 13.97
N ASN A 214 -11.40 15.12 13.31
CA ASN A 214 -12.54 15.74 13.97
C ASN A 214 -13.75 14.82 13.87
N GLU A 215 -14.45 14.64 14.99
CA GLU A 215 -15.71 13.90 15.04
C GLU A 215 -16.73 14.53 14.07
N GLY A 216 -17.49 13.68 13.38
CA GLY A 216 -18.50 14.12 12.39
C GLY A 216 -18.05 14.09 10.93
N ASN A 217 -16.78 13.96 10.64
CA ASN A 217 -16.26 13.91 9.26
C ASN A 217 -16.24 12.50 8.61
N GLY A 218 -16.82 11.50 9.27
CA GLY A 218 -16.86 10.11 8.74
C GLY A 218 -17.49 10.01 7.34
N ILE A 219 -18.51 10.85 7.04
CA ILE A 219 -19.14 10.91 5.71
C ILE A 219 -18.17 11.44 4.65
N LYS A 220 -17.34 12.44 4.99
CA LYS A 220 -16.33 12.95 4.05
C LYS A 220 -15.27 11.88 3.75
N ALA A 221 -14.81 11.17 4.77
CA ALA A 221 -13.88 10.06 4.63
C ALA A 221 -14.48 8.92 3.77
N GLU A 222 -15.73 8.55 4.00
CA GLU A 222 -16.49 7.60 3.19
C GLU A 222 -16.48 8.00 1.71
N ARG A 223 -16.87 9.25 1.42
CA ARG A 223 -16.90 9.78 0.05
C ARG A 223 -15.51 9.78 -0.60
N THR A 224 -14.47 10.18 0.14
CA THR A 224 -13.09 10.21 -0.37
C THR A 224 -12.64 8.83 -0.78
N ILE A 225 -12.78 7.81 0.07
CA ILE A 225 -12.41 6.43 -0.27
C ILE A 225 -13.23 5.94 -1.46
N ARG A 226 -14.54 6.19 -1.46
CA ARG A 226 -15.43 5.74 -2.53
C ARG A 226 -15.05 6.32 -3.89
N TYR A 227 -14.87 7.64 -3.98
CA TYR A 227 -14.54 8.28 -5.26
C TYR A 227 -13.12 7.92 -5.73
N ALA A 228 -12.16 7.81 -4.82
CA ALA A 228 -10.82 7.38 -5.14
C ALA A 228 -10.80 5.92 -5.66
N THR A 229 -11.56 5.04 -5.03
CA THR A 229 -11.70 3.64 -5.48
C THR A 229 -12.39 3.57 -6.84
N LEU A 230 -13.48 4.34 -7.05
CA LEU A 230 -14.14 4.42 -8.35
C LEU A 230 -13.18 4.91 -9.45
N ALA A 231 -12.41 5.96 -9.19
CA ALA A 231 -11.41 6.45 -10.14
C ALA A 231 -10.36 5.38 -10.47
N ALA A 232 -9.84 4.71 -9.45
CA ALA A 232 -8.87 3.63 -9.64
C ALA A 232 -9.44 2.46 -10.46
N LEU A 233 -10.68 2.04 -10.19
CA LEU A 233 -11.34 0.98 -10.94
C LEU A 233 -11.65 1.39 -12.39
N LEU A 234 -12.06 2.65 -12.62
CA LEU A 234 -12.31 3.18 -13.97
C LEU A 234 -11.02 3.26 -14.79
N ILE A 235 -9.94 3.77 -14.20
CA ILE A 235 -8.62 3.78 -14.84
C ILE A 235 -8.19 2.35 -15.16
N SER A 236 -8.31 1.44 -14.18
CA SER A 236 -7.96 0.03 -14.36
C SER A 236 -8.79 -0.63 -15.47
N LEU A 237 -10.09 -0.35 -15.53
CA LEU A 237 -10.96 -0.84 -16.61
C LEU A 237 -10.51 -0.32 -17.98
N GLY A 238 -10.19 0.97 -18.07
CA GLY A 238 -9.73 1.58 -19.33
C GLY A 238 -8.48 0.89 -19.87
N PHE A 239 -7.51 0.58 -19.00
CA PHE A 239 -6.32 -0.16 -19.40
C PHE A 239 -6.63 -1.64 -19.70
N GLN A 240 -7.48 -2.28 -18.90
CA GLN A 240 -7.79 -3.70 -19.05
C GLN A 240 -8.53 -4.01 -20.37
N VAL A 241 -9.35 -3.08 -20.87
CA VAL A 241 -10.04 -3.23 -22.16
C VAL A 241 -9.20 -2.78 -23.36
N TYR A 242 -8.04 -2.16 -23.13
CA TYR A 242 -7.21 -1.65 -24.21
C TYR A 242 -6.68 -2.80 -25.09
N PRO A 243 -6.88 -2.77 -26.42
CA PRO A 243 -6.61 -3.93 -27.28
C PRO A 243 -5.14 -4.34 -27.34
N ALA A 244 -4.22 -3.41 -27.12
CA ALA A 244 -2.78 -3.68 -27.11
C ALA A 244 -2.29 -4.13 -25.72
N ASP A 245 -3.19 -4.29 -24.73
CA ASP A 245 -2.83 -4.86 -23.45
C ASP A 245 -2.41 -6.33 -23.61
N GLY A 246 -1.25 -6.67 -23.03
CA GLY A 246 -0.73 -8.03 -23.06
C GLY A 246 -1.67 -9.08 -22.47
N PHE A 247 -2.61 -8.68 -21.62
CA PHE A 247 -3.63 -9.57 -21.05
C PHE A 247 -4.57 -10.19 -22.11
N TRP A 248 -4.69 -9.62 -23.31
CA TRP A 248 -5.45 -10.23 -24.40
C TRP A 248 -4.70 -11.34 -25.13
N THR A 249 -3.39 -11.28 -25.14
CA THR A 249 -2.52 -12.20 -25.90
C THR A 249 -1.73 -13.16 -25.02
N SER A 250 -1.23 -12.66 -23.90
CA SER A 250 -0.50 -13.43 -22.93
C SER A 250 -0.64 -12.78 -21.55
N LEU A 251 -1.09 -13.53 -20.54
CA LEU A 251 -1.04 -13.03 -19.19
C LEU A 251 0.42 -12.77 -18.81
N PRO A 252 0.74 -11.60 -18.30
CA PRO A 252 2.08 -11.36 -17.79
C PRO A 252 2.35 -12.34 -16.66
N VAL A 253 3.28 -13.25 -16.90
CA VAL A 253 3.85 -14.09 -15.87
C VAL A 253 4.90 -13.26 -15.17
N ASN A 254 4.56 -12.71 -14.03
CA ASN A 254 5.56 -12.08 -13.19
C ASN A 254 6.47 -13.18 -12.65
N TYR A 255 7.62 -13.33 -13.29
CA TYR A 255 8.72 -14.08 -12.70
C TYR A 255 9.17 -13.32 -11.47
N PHE A 256 8.72 -13.77 -10.32
CA PHE A 256 9.35 -13.40 -9.07
C PHE A 256 10.56 -14.30 -8.92
N PRO A 257 11.78 -13.80 -9.12
CA PRO A 257 12.96 -14.50 -8.68
C PRO A 257 12.91 -14.52 -7.15
N SER A 258 12.20 -15.49 -6.64
CA SER A 258 12.04 -15.66 -5.21
C SER A 258 12.91 -16.85 -4.81
N PRO A 259 13.81 -16.68 -3.87
CA PRO A 259 14.47 -17.80 -3.20
C PRO A 259 13.48 -18.67 -2.43
N PHE A 260 12.21 -18.29 -2.42
CA PHE A 260 11.15 -18.89 -1.64
C PHE A 260 10.34 -19.85 -2.49
N GLY A 261 10.61 -21.15 -2.31
CA GLY A 261 9.87 -22.20 -3.01
C GLY A 261 8.33 -22.11 -2.84
N PHE A 262 7.84 -21.42 -1.81
CA PHE A 262 6.39 -21.26 -1.63
C PHE A 262 5.73 -20.30 -2.62
N LEU A 263 6.46 -19.34 -3.20
CA LEU A 263 5.91 -18.53 -4.31
C LEU A 263 5.88 -19.28 -5.64
N GLY A 264 6.56 -20.40 -5.74
CA GLY A 264 6.49 -21.29 -6.90
C GLY A 264 5.07 -21.73 -7.22
N PHE A 265 4.16 -21.79 -6.22
CA PHE A 265 2.76 -22.08 -6.48
C PHE A 265 2.05 -20.94 -7.24
N ALA A 266 2.34 -19.68 -6.91
CA ALA A 266 1.74 -18.54 -7.60
C ALA A 266 2.25 -18.43 -9.04
N VAL A 267 3.55 -18.61 -9.26
CA VAL A 267 4.15 -18.68 -10.61
C VAL A 267 3.59 -19.86 -11.40
N SER A 268 3.49 -21.04 -10.80
CA SER A 268 2.91 -22.22 -11.45
C SER A 268 1.43 -22.01 -11.80
N ALA A 269 0.67 -21.36 -10.93
CA ALA A 269 -0.72 -20.99 -11.20
C ALA A 269 -0.80 -20.01 -12.38
N GLN A 270 0.01 -18.94 -12.38
CA GLN A 270 0.07 -17.98 -13.49
C GLN A 270 0.40 -18.66 -14.84
N ILE A 271 1.39 -19.55 -14.87
CA ILE A 271 1.75 -20.29 -16.09
C ILE A 271 0.57 -21.14 -16.57
N ARG A 272 -0.12 -21.86 -15.69
CA ARG A 272 -1.26 -22.70 -16.05
C ARG A 272 -2.44 -21.89 -16.59
N ILE A 273 -2.74 -20.75 -15.98
CA ILE A 273 -3.85 -19.90 -16.41
C ILE A 273 -3.49 -19.03 -17.61
N SER A 274 -2.22 -18.86 -17.96
CA SER A 274 -1.78 -18.07 -19.13
C SER A 274 -2.29 -18.63 -20.45
N ALA A 275 -2.57 -19.94 -20.53
CA ALA A 275 -3.21 -20.56 -21.68
C ALA A 275 -4.63 -20.03 -21.95
N PHE A 276 -5.28 -19.43 -20.95
CA PHE A 276 -6.63 -18.87 -21.02
C PHE A 276 -6.63 -17.35 -20.90
N SER A 277 -5.54 -16.68 -21.35
CA SER A 277 -5.33 -15.25 -21.13
C SER A 277 -6.52 -14.38 -21.55
N SER A 278 -7.04 -14.54 -22.76
CA SER A 278 -8.17 -13.73 -23.24
C SER A 278 -9.45 -13.96 -22.46
N GLN A 279 -9.77 -15.23 -22.11
CA GLN A 279 -10.95 -15.56 -21.29
C GLN A 279 -10.84 -14.97 -19.89
N LEU A 280 -9.65 -15.05 -19.28
CA LEU A 280 -9.39 -14.46 -17.97
C LEU A 280 -9.42 -12.94 -18.02
N ASN A 281 -8.93 -12.33 -19.11
CA ASN A 281 -9.04 -10.89 -19.28
C ASN A 281 -10.51 -10.45 -19.34
N VAL A 282 -11.37 -11.16 -20.07
CA VAL A 282 -12.82 -10.92 -20.05
C VAL A 282 -13.37 -11.02 -18.63
N LEU A 283 -12.98 -12.04 -17.86
CA LEU A 283 -13.41 -12.19 -16.48
C LEU A 283 -12.96 -10.99 -15.62
N PHE A 284 -11.73 -10.51 -15.77
CA PHE A 284 -11.24 -9.33 -15.02
C PHE A 284 -12.01 -8.07 -15.43
N VAL A 285 -12.29 -7.87 -16.70
CA VAL A 285 -13.15 -6.77 -17.18
C VAL A 285 -14.54 -6.85 -16.54
N VAL A 286 -15.16 -8.04 -16.50
CA VAL A 286 -16.48 -8.24 -15.87
C VAL A 286 -16.42 -7.92 -14.37
N VAL A 287 -15.38 -8.36 -13.66
CA VAL A 287 -15.22 -8.07 -12.23
C VAL A 287 -15.04 -6.57 -11.99
N LEU A 288 -14.23 -5.87 -12.80
CA LEU A 288 -14.06 -4.43 -12.72
C LEU A 288 -15.37 -3.68 -12.98
N VAL A 289 -16.10 -4.04 -14.04
CA VAL A 289 -17.41 -3.44 -14.37
C VAL A 289 -18.40 -3.69 -13.23
N ALA A 290 -18.51 -4.92 -12.73
CA ALA A 290 -19.38 -5.24 -11.60
C ALA A 290 -18.98 -4.44 -10.35
N GLY A 291 -17.70 -4.32 -10.05
CA GLY A 291 -17.19 -3.50 -8.97
C GLY A 291 -17.60 -2.03 -9.12
N ILE A 292 -17.39 -1.43 -10.29
CA ILE A 292 -17.80 -0.05 -10.60
C ILE A 292 -19.32 0.14 -10.40
N ILE A 293 -20.14 -0.75 -10.95
CA ILE A 293 -21.60 -0.73 -10.78
C ILE A 293 -21.97 -0.75 -9.30
N LEU A 294 -21.40 -1.68 -8.53
CA LEU A 294 -21.68 -1.77 -7.10
C LEU A 294 -21.29 -0.48 -6.34
N TRP A 295 -20.17 0.16 -6.69
CA TRP A 295 -19.77 1.43 -6.10
C TRP A 295 -20.67 2.59 -6.48
N VAL A 296 -21.12 2.68 -7.75
CA VAL A 296 -22.05 3.72 -8.23
C VAL A 296 -23.36 3.62 -7.47
N PHE A 297 -23.91 2.43 -7.34
CA PHE A 297 -25.17 2.18 -6.61
C PHE A 297 -25.01 2.11 -5.09
N LYS A 298 -23.82 2.39 -4.54
CA LYS A 298 -23.54 2.39 -3.09
C LYS A 298 -23.90 1.05 -2.42
N SER A 299 -23.73 -0.04 -3.13
CA SER A 299 -23.99 -1.38 -2.61
C SER A 299 -23.10 -1.69 -1.41
N THR A 300 -23.66 -2.36 -0.40
CA THR A 300 -22.88 -2.85 0.75
C THR A 300 -21.87 -3.93 0.38
N TYR A 301 -22.02 -4.53 -0.79
CA TYR A 301 -21.08 -5.54 -1.34
C TYR A 301 -19.88 -4.91 -2.06
N ALA A 302 -19.96 -3.64 -2.48
CA ALA A 302 -18.89 -2.96 -3.21
C ALA A 302 -17.50 -3.09 -2.53
N PRO A 303 -17.34 -2.72 -1.24
CA PRO A 303 -16.05 -2.83 -0.58
C PRO A 303 -15.58 -4.29 -0.39
N VAL A 304 -16.52 -5.24 -0.26
CA VAL A 304 -16.17 -6.67 -0.12
C VAL A 304 -15.62 -7.22 -1.43
N VAL A 305 -16.30 -6.95 -2.55
CA VAL A 305 -15.84 -7.37 -3.89
C VAL A 305 -14.48 -6.75 -4.21
N THR A 306 -14.32 -5.45 -3.96
CA THR A 306 -13.04 -4.76 -4.18
C THR A 306 -11.94 -5.34 -3.27
N PHE A 307 -12.23 -5.62 -2.01
CA PHE A 307 -11.29 -6.28 -1.10
C PHE A 307 -10.83 -7.63 -1.64
N CYS A 308 -11.78 -8.51 -2.01
CA CYS A 308 -11.45 -9.84 -2.53
C CYS A 308 -10.62 -9.76 -3.82
N PHE A 309 -10.99 -8.86 -4.74
CA PHE A 309 -10.23 -8.64 -5.96
C PHE A 309 -8.82 -8.09 -5.70
N SER A 310 -8.68 -7.17 -4.75
CA SER A 310 -7.39 -6.61 -4.34
C SER A 310 -6.47 -7.67 -3.72
N ILE A 311 -7.00 -8.52 -2.84
CA ILE A 311 -6.23 -9.63 -2.23
C ILE A 311 -5.85 -10.67 -3.29
N PHE A 312 -6.76 -11.00 -4.22
CA PHE A 312 -6.44 -11.88 -5.33
C PHE A 312 -5.30 -11.32 -6.20
N ALA A 313 -5.39 -10.05 -6.60
CA ALA A 313 -4.34 -9.40 -7.37
C ALA A 313 -3.00 -9.40 -6.61
N TRP A 314 -3.03 -9.07 -5.32
CA TRP A 314 -1.87 -9.03 -4.46
C TRP A 314 -1.14 -10.38 -4.35
N ILE A 315 -1.90 -11.47 -4.14
CA ILE A 315 -1.32 -12.81 -4.00
C ILE A 315 -0.85 -13.37 -5.34
N VAL A 316 -1.70 -13.28 -6.38
CA VAL A 316 -1.47 -14.03 -7.63
C VAL A 316 -0.58 -13.27 -8.60
N TYR A 317 -0.76 -11.95 -8.74
CA TYR A 317 -0.07 -11.16 -9.76
C TYR A 317 1.00 -10.21 -9.22
N GLN A 318 0.84 -9.76 -7.96
CA GLN A 318 1.76 -8.82 -7.33
C GLN A 318 2.74 -9.51 -6.36
N GLY A 319 2.73 -10.84 -6.29
CA GLY A 319 3.69 -11.66 -5.57
C GLY A 319 3.79 -11.36 -4.09
N LEU A 320 2.65 -11.01 -3.46
CA LEU A 320 2.60 -10.51 -2.08
C LEU A 320 3.37 -9.19 -1.88
N GLY A 321 3.87 -8.57 -2.97
CA GLY A 321 4.66 -7.33 -2.96
C GLY A 321 5.97 -7.40 -2.18
N ILE A 322 5.96 -8.05 -1.06
CA ILE A 322 6.99 -8.06 -0.02
C ILE A 322 8.04 -9.15 -0.25
N VAL A 323 7.69 -10.21 -0.98
CA VAL A 323 8.48 -11.45 -1.06
C VAL A 323 9.19 -11.58 -2.39
N ALA A 324 8.96 -10.65 -3.32
CA ALA A 324 9.69 -10.57 -4.56
C ALA A 324 11.07 -9.95 -4.33
N GLN A 325 12.07 -10.49 -4.95
CA GLN A 325 13.40 -9.89 -4.97
C GLN A 325 13.29 -8.46 -5.51
N PHE A 326 13.96 -7.50 -4.86
CA PHE A 326 13.89 -6.06 -5.16
C PHE A 326 12.53 -5.40 -4.92
N SER A 327 11.68 -5.97 -4.09
CA SER A 327 10.44 -5.29 -3.67
C SER A 327 10.75 -4.00 -2.94
N THR A 328 10.09 -2.93 -3.34
CA THR A 328 10.22 -1.59 -2.73
C THR A 328 9.08 -1.29 -1.76
N ASP A 329 7.97 -1.99 -1.92
CA ASP A 329 6.75 -1.82 -1.13
C ASP A 329 5.85 -3.08 -1.19
N SER A 330 4.75 -3.04 -0.45
CA SER A 330 3.77 -4.12 -0.39
C SER A 330 2.85 -4.23 -1.61
N ASN A 331 3.00 -3.35 -2.58
CA ASN A 331 2.20 -3.24 -3.79
C ASN A 331 0.74 -2.82 -3.58
N THR A 332 0.07 -2.46 -4.67
CA THR A 332 -1.25 -1.81 -4.74
C THR A 332 -2.37 -2.59 -4.06
N GLY A 333 -2.40 -3.92 -4.24
CA GLY A 333 -3.51 -4.75 -3.78
C GLY A 333 -3.69 -4.75 -2.27
N LEU A 334 -2.62 -4.87 -1.49
CA LEU A 334 -2.71 -4.88 -0.03
C LEU A 334 -3.17 -3.53 0.52
N VAL A 335 -2.64 -2.43 0.00
CA VAL A 335 -2.99 -1.09 0.51
C VAL A 335 -4.45 -0.74 0.19
N LEU A 336 -4.94 -1.11 -1.01
CA LEU A 336 -6.36 -0.96 -1.33
C LEU A 336 -7.25 -1.84 -0.44
N ALA A 337 -6.84 -3.07 -0.15
CA ALA A 337 -7.58 -3.95 0.78
C ALA A 337 -7.67 -3.34 2.19
N ILE A 338 -6.60 -2.73 2.70
CA ILE A 338 -6.61 -1.98 3.96
C ILE A 338 -7.62 -0.83 3.92
N LEU A 339 -7.67 -0.06 2.83
CA LEU A 339 -8.66 1.02 2.67
C LEU A 339 -10.09 0.48 2.64
N MET A 340 -10.32 -0.70 2.05
CA MET A 340 -11.66 -1.33 2.04
C MET A 340 -12.10 -1.73 3.46
N VAL A 341 -11.21 -2.28 4.27
CA VAL A 341 -11.52 -2.57 5.69
C VAL A 341 -11.81 -1.29 6.45
N ALA A 342 -10.99 -0.23 6.29
CA ALA A 342 -11.22 1.06 6.92
C ALA A 342 -12.58 1.67 6.51
N TYR A 343 -12.95 1.58 5.23
CA TYR A 343 -14.25 2.01 4.70
C TYR A 343 -15.42 1.26 5.38
N MET A 344 -15.33 -0.06 5.46
CA MET A 344 -16.39 -0.88 6.09
C MET A 344 -16.54 -0.57 7.58
N LEU A 345 -15.43 -0.35 8.29
CA LEU A 345 -15.44 0.04 9.70
C LEU A 345 -16.09 1.42 9.89
N ASN A 346 -15.71 2.40 9.07
CA ASN A 346 -16.25 3.76 9.11
C ASN A 346 -17.77 3.79 8.85
N ASN A 347 -18.24 3.03 7.85
CA ASN A 347 -19.67 2.94 7.57
C ASN A 347 -20.48 2.33 8.71
N ASN A 348 -19.93 1.37 9.42
CA ASN A 348 -20.57 0.80 10.60
C ASN A 348 -20.66 1.81 11.75
N GLU A 349 -19.64 2.65 11.93
CA GLU A 349 -19.62 3.72 12.93
C GLU A 349 -20.66 4.79 12.61
N ILE A 350 -20.77 5.23 11.34
CA ILE A 350 -21.79 6.19 10.89
C ILE A 350 -23.21 5.65 11.16
N LYS A 351 -23.48 4.40 10.77
CA LYS A 351 -24.80 3.76 11.00
C LYS A 351 -25.13 3.64 12.49
N ALA A 352 -24.16 3.33 13.34
CA ALA A 352 -24.36 3.23 14.78
C ALA A 352 -24.66 4.59 15.44
N SER A 353 -23.99 5.66 15.00
CA SER A 353 -24.23 7.02 15.46
C SER A 353 -25.64 7.52 15.08
N GLY A 354 -26.07 7.30 13.82
CA GLY A 354 -27.40 7.68 13.37
C GLY A 354 -28.55 6.97 14.11
N LYS A 355 -28.36 5.70 14.50
CA LYS A 355 -29.35 4.97 15.32
C LYS A 355 -29.47 5.55 16.72
N LYS A 356 -28.35 5.93 17.34
CA LYS A 356 -28.33 6.51 18.68
C LYS A 356 -29.05 7.87 18.73
N THR A 357 -28.87 8.70 17.72
CA THR A 357 -29.55 10.00 17.62
C THR A 357 -31.09 9.83 17.48
N LYS A 358 -31.54 8.87 16.67
CA LYS A 358 -32.97 8.58 16.50
C LYS A 358 -33.62 8.04 17.77
N SER A 359 -32.95 7.19 18.54
CA SER A 359 -33.48 6.66 19.81
C SER A 359 -33.63 7.75 20.89
N LEU A 360 -32.68 8.67 20.96
CA LEU A 360 -32.73 9.81 21.88
C LEU A 360 -33.86 10.79 21.53
N GLY A 361 -34.06 11.06 20.24
CA GLY A 361 -35.15 11.91 19.76
C GLY A 361 -36.54 11.29 20.02
N ALA A 362 -36.69 9.96 19.87
CA ALA A 362 -37.93 9.27 20.16
C ALA A 362 -38.28 9.25 21.66
N SER A 363 -37.26 9.13 22.53
CA SER A 363 -37.42 9.17 23.99
C SER A 363 -37.82 10.57 24.48
N ALA A 364 -37.32 11.63 23.87
CA ALA A 364 -37.68 13.01 24.20
C ALA A 364 -39.10 13.38 23.74
N ALA A 365 -39.56 12.82 22.63
CA ALA A 365 -40.95 13.07 22.10
C ALA A 365 -42.02 12.26 22.80
N GLY A 366 -41.71 11.16 23.47
CA GLY A 366 -42.65 10.30 24.22
C GLY A 366 -42.84 10.72 25.70
N GLY A 367 -42.11 11.75 26.16
CA GLY A 367 -42.18 12.27 27.54
C GLY A 367 -42.97 13.54 27.71
N MET A 368 -43.65 14.01 26.66
CA MET A 368 -44.64 15.10 26.72
C MET A 368 -46.05 14.53 26.69
#